data_702f4b048c411127acf23ef8897525ad
#
_entry.id   702f4b048c411127acf23ef8897525ad
#
_cell.length_a   1.000
_cell.length_b   1.000
_cell.length_c   1.000
_cell.angle_alpha   90.00
_cell.angle_beta   90.00
_cell.angle_gamma   90.00
#
_symmetry.space_group_name_H-M   'P 1'
#
loop_
_entity.id
_entity.type
_entity.pdbx_description
1 polymer ?
#
loop_
_entity_poly.entity_id
_entity_poly.type
_entity_poly.pdbx_seq_one_letter_code
_entity_poly.pdbx_strand_id
1 'polypeptide(L)'
;NATTEVALAKIQNKNIEILSSSIVPTTGIKGTKQNINGVFNSLRKALDKANLALSDLDRIRVNEAAPVIGDVAMETITETIITESTMIGHNPNTPGGQGVGVGVTALITDLEKVKEKEVIVVVPEHVNFEFAAKLINHYNNIFNINGAIVKNDDGVLINNRLDHKIPIVDEVTLIDKVPIGMLAAIEVAPIGKVIEVLSNPYGIATLFNLTSDETKHIVPIAR
;
A
#
# COMPACT_ATOMS: atom_id res chain seq x y z
N ASN A 1 -10.58 3.98 13.55
CA ASN A 1 -11.47 2.98 14.15
C ASN A 1 -12.42 2.46 13.09
N ALA A 2 -12.35 1.14 12.80
CA ALA A 2 -13.22 0.53 11.82
C ALA A 2 -14.63 0.37 12.38
N THR A 3 -15.63 0.73 11.58
CA THR A 3 -17.04 0.62 11.94
C THR A 3 -17.76 -0.34 10.99
N THR A 4 -18.78 -1.02 11.51
CA THR A 4 -19.74 -1.79 10.74
C THR A 4 -21.04 -1.04 10.69
N GLU A 5 -21.50 -0.70 9.49
CA GLU A 5 -22.74 0.01 9.26
C GLU A 5 -23.76 -0.90 8.60
N VAL A 6 -25.03 -0.80 9.04
CA VAL A 6 -26.18 -1.45 8.45
C VAL A 6 -27.26 -0.41 8.18
N ALA A 7 -27.81 -0.41 6.98
CA ALA A 7 -28.99 0.35 6.63
C ALA A 7 -30.12 -0.60 6.23
N LEU A 8 -31.33 -0.38 6.75
CA LEU A 8 -32.54 -1.05 6.35
C LEU A 8 -33.29 -0.16 5.37
N ALA A 9 -33.66 -0.72 4.23
CA ALA A 9 -34.40 0.00 3.20
C ALA A 9 -35.58 -0.81 2.72
N LYS A 10 -36.70 -0.11 2.45
CA LYS A 10 -37.85 -0.64 1.74
C LYS A 10 -37.78 -0.26 0.27
N ILE A 11 -37.91 -1.24 -0.60
CA ILE A 11 -37.88 -1.02 -2.05
C ILE A 11 -39.27 -1.31 -2.61
N GLN A 12 -39.91 -0.28 -3.14
CA GLN A 12 -41.21 -0.40 -3.82
C GLN A 12 -41.20 0.41 -5.12
N ASN A 13 -41.61 -0.20 -6.23
CA ASN A 13 -41.72 0.47 -7.53
C ASN A 13 -40.47 1.28 -7.94
N LYS A 14 -39.28 0.73 -7.72
CA LYS A 14 -37.98 1.37 -7.94
C LYS A 14 -37.63 2.53 -7.00
N ASN A 15 -38.47 2.86 -6.05
CA ASN A 15 -38.15 3.81 -5.00
C ASN A 15 -37.52 3.09 -3.81
N ILE A 16 -36.51 3.73 -3.23
CA ILE A 16 -35.78 3.26 -2.05
C ILE A 16 -36.08 4.20 -0.90
N GLU A 17 -36.62 3.67 0.17
CA GLU A 17 -36.90 4.38 1.42
C GLU A 17 -36.02 3.79 2.53
N ILE A 18 -35.21 4.61 3.16
CA ILE A 18 -34.38 4.18 4.30
C ILE A 18 -35.23 4.19 5.56
N LEU A 19 -35.43 3.01 6.14
CA LEU A 19 -36.24 2.83 7.36
C LEU A 19 -35.43 3.11 8.63
N SER A 20 -34.22 2.64 8.67
CA SER A 20 -33.29 2.84 9.80
C SER A 20 -31.85 2.57 9.40
N SER A 21 -30.93 3.03 10.24
CA SER A 21 -29.52 2.67 10.14
C SER A 21 -28.88 2.52 11.52
N SER A 22 -27.79 1.78 11.56
CA SER A 22 -27.00 1.56 12.76
C SER A 22 -25.51 1.45 12.41
N ILE A 23 -24.69 2.04 13.25
CA ILE A 23 -23.24 1.96 13.19
C ILE A 23 -22.73 1.37 14.51
N VAL A 24 -21.85 0.41 14.45
CA VAL A 24 -21.17 -0.17 15.62
C VAL A 24 -19.68 -0.31 15.32
N PRO A 25 -18.81 -0.32 16.35
CA PRO A 25 -17.42 -0.70 16.16
C PRO A 25 -17.30 -2.10 15.54
N THR A 26 -16.39 -2.26 14.59
CA THR A 26 -16.09 -3.58 14.02
C THR A 26 -15.50 -4.49 15.11
N THR A 27 -15.97 -5.73 15.19
CA THR A 27 -15.48 -6.71 16.14
C THR A 27 -14.38 -7.57 15.54
N GLY A 28 -13.28 -7.77 16.28
CA GLY A 28 -12.14 -8.57 15.82
C GLY A 28 -11.34 -7.92 14.69
N ILE A 29 -10.43 -8.70 14.13
CA ILE A 29 -9.61 -8.27 12.98
C ILE A 29 -10.46 -8.35 11.71
N LYS A 30 -10.41 -7.33 10.84
CA LYS A 30 -11.12 -7.29 9.56
C LYS A 30 -10.87 -8.56 8.74
N GLY A 31 -11.92 -9.10 8.13
CA GLY A 31 -11.85 -10.33 7.33
C GLY A 31 -11.89 -11.63 8.15
N THR A 32 -11.94 -11.57 9.48
CA THR A 32 -12.07 -12.75 10.34
C THR A 32 -13.54 -13.07 10.64
N LYS A 33 -13.82 -14.34 11.01
CA LYS A 33 -15.15 -14.76 11.45
C LYS A 33 -15.69 -13.94 12.64
N GLN A 34 -14.82 -13.30 13.41
CA GLN A 34 -15.22 -12.45 14.55
C GLN A 34 -15.97 -11.18 14.10
N ASN A 35 -15.76 -10.72 12.86
CA ASN A 35 -16.50 -9.58 12.30
C ASN A 35 -18.00 -9.84 12.18
N ILE A 36 -18.41 -11.09 12.03
CA ILE A 36 -19.81 -11.50 11.94
C ILE A 36 -20.60 -11.00 13.16
N ASN A 37 -20.00 -11.00 14.34
CA ASN A 37 -20.66 -10.52 15.57
C ASN A 37 -21.00 -9.02 15.47
N GLY A 38 -20.10 -8.20 14.92
CA GLY A 38 -20.33 -6.79 14.67
C GLY A 38 -21.47 -6.56 13.67
N VAL A 39 -21.49 -7.35 12.59
CA VAL A 39 -22.56 -7.30 11.58
C VAL A 39 -23.91 -7.63 12.22
N PHE A 40 -24.01 -8.71 12.98
CA PHE A 40 -25.25 -9.08 13.67
C PHE A 40 -25.67 -8.05 14.71
N ASN A 41 -24.75 -7.49 15.47
CA ASN A 41 -25.05 -6.45 16.45
C ASN A 41 -25.58 -5.18 15.77
N SER A 42 -24.99 -4.75 14.65
CA SER A 42 -25.45 -3.59 13.89
C SER A 42 -26.82 -3.87 13.26
N LEU A 43 -27.01 -5.06 12.66
CA LEU A 43 -28.28 -5.47 12.07
C LEU A 43 -29.40 -5.47 13.11
N ARG A 44 -29.17 -6.08 14.27
CA ARG A 44 -30.15 -6.13 15.36
C ARG A 44 -30.56 -4.73 15.80
N LYS A 45 -29.60 -3.83 16.02
CA LYS A 45 -29.87 -2.44 16.39
C LYS A 45 -30.69 -1.69 15.31
N ALA A 46 -30.42 -1.95 14.03
CA ALA A 46 -31.18 -1.34 12.95
C ALA A 46 -32.63 -1.88 12.90
N LEU A 47 -32.81 -3.18 13.08
CA LEU A 47 -34.14 -3.83 13.15
C LEU A 47 -34.96 -3.29 14.32
N ASP A 48 -34.36 -3.23 15.52
CA ASP A 48 -35.03 -2.70 16.72
C ASP A 48 -35.54 -1.26 16.51
N LYS A 49 -34.71 -0.41 15.87
CA LYS A 49 -35.09 0.98 15.55
C LYS A 49 -36.28 1.07 14.58
N ALA A 50 -36.41 0.12 13.68
CA ALA A 50 -37.48 0.06 12.70
C ALA A 50 -38.70 -0.75 13.18
N ASN A 51 -38.67 -1.33 14.38
CA ASN A 51 -39.67 -2.28 14.90
C ASN A 51 -39.88 -3.46 13.94
N LEU A 52 -38.80 -3.99 13.37
CA LEU A 52 -38.83 -5.12 12.44
C LEU A 52 -38.09 -6.32 13.05
N ALA A 53 -38.51 -7.52 12.66
CA ALA A 53 -37.86 -8.77 12.97
C ALA A 53 -36.93 -9.22 11.80
N LEU A 54 -36.03 -10.14 12.07
CA LEU A 54 -35.14 -10.71 11.03
C LEU A 54 -35.97 -11.42 9.93
N SER A 55 -37.13 -12.00 10.29
CA SER A 55 -38.05 -12.63 9.35
C SER A 55 -38.69 -11.66 8.36
N ASP A 56 -38.67 -10.37 8.63
CA ASP A 56 -39.25 -9.34 7.77
C ASP A 56 -38.31 -8.90 6.64
N LEU A 57 -37.09 -9.46 6.62
CA LEU A 57 -36.10 -9.17 5.59
C LEU A 57 -36.21 -10.13 4.42
N ASP A 58 -36.56 -9.60 3.25
CA ASP A 58 -36.58 -10.37 2.01
C ASP A 58 -35.15 -10.63 1.46
N ARG A 59 -34.24 -9.71 1.71
CA ARG A 59 -32.89 -9.77 1.17
C ARG A 59 -31.88 -9.05 2.06
N ILE A 60 -30.75 -9.70 2.28
CA ILE A 60 -29.57 -9.09 2.88
C ILE A 60 -28.51 -8.94 1.79
N ARG A 61 -28.01 -7.73 1.60
CA ARG A 61 -26.84 -7.44 0.76
C ARG A 61 -25.70 -7.10 1.68
N VAL A 62 -24.64 -7.85 1.58
CA VAL A 62 -23.35 -7.53 2.20
C VAL A 62 -22.50 -6.91 1.13
N ASN A 63 -22.12 -5.65 1.33
CA ASN A 63 -21.03 -5.06 0.57
C ASN A 63 -19.77 -5.43 1.35
N GLU A 64 -18.90 -6.21 0.74
CA GLU A 64 -17.51 -6.17 1.15
C GLU A 64 -17.06 -4.73 0.90
N ALA A 65 -16.92 -3.95 1.97
CA ALA A 65 -16.10 -2.77 1.87
C ALA A 65 -14.79 -3.30 1.27
N ALA A 66 -14.44 -2.82 0.07
CA ALA A 66 -13.10 -3.03 -0.43
C ALA A 66 -12.20 -2.81 0.78
N PRO A 67 -11.40 -3.78 1.22
CA PRO A 67 -10.57 -3.55 2.36
C PRO A 67 -9.79 -2.30 2.00
N VAL A 68 -10.11 -1.19 2.63
CA VAL A 68 -9.10 -0.21 2.94
C VAL A 68 -8.04 -1.09 3.57
N ILE A 69 -6.93 -1.30 2.87
CA ILE A 69 -5.81 -2.11 3.36
C ILE A 69 -5.61 -1.61 4.78
N GLY A 70 -5.95 -2.44 5.71
CA GLY A 70 -6.70 -2.06 6.90
C GLY A 70 -6.00 -1.01 7.73
N ASP A 71 -6.73 -0.24 8.48
CA ASP A 71 -6.23 0.66 9.52
C ASP A 71 -5.10 0.04 10.35
N VAL A 72 -5.07 -1.29 10.52
CA VAL A 72 -4.03 -2.03 11.25
C VAL A 72 -2.76 -2.24 10.41
N ALA A 73 -2.88 -2.51 9.11
CA ALA A 73 -1.71 -2.62 8.23
C ALA A 73 -1.14 -1.24 7.88
N MET A 74 -2.00 -0.23 7.79
CA MET A 74 -1.59 1.15 7.51
C MET A 74 -0.89 1.82 8.70
N GLU A 75 -1.15 1.40 9.94
CA GLU A 75 -0.41 1.88 11.11
C GLU A 75 1.02 1.30 11.19
N THR A 76 1.29 0.21 10.48
CA THR A 76 2.56 -0.52 10.58
C THR A 76 3.41 -0.48 9.31
N ILE A 77 2.86 -0.13 8.14
CA ILE A 77 3.61 -0.08 6.88
C ILE A 77 3.78 1.36 6.44
N THR A 78 5.00 1.88 6.54
CA THR A 78 5.37 3.22 6.06
C THR A 78 6.18 3.18 4.77
N GLU A 79 6.66 2.01 4.38
CA GLU A 79 7.43 1.79 3.16
C GLU A 79 6.98 0.52 2.46
N THR A 80 6.90 0.55 1.14
CA THR A 80 6.52 -0.61 0.33
C THR A 80 7.28 -0.62 -0.98
N ILE A 81 7.74 -1.80 -1.36
CA ILE A 81 8.38 -2.09 -2.64
C ILE A 81 7.47 -3.04 -3.40
N ILE A 82 7.13 -2.69 -4.63
CA ILE A 82 6.39 -3.57 -5.54
C ILE A 82 7.22 -3.79 -6.79
N THR A 83 7.41 -5.05 -7.15
CA THR A 83 7.96 -5.49 -8.43
C THR A 83 6.91 -6.33 -9.15
N GLU A 84 7.16 -6.72 -10.40
CA GLU A 84 6.23 -7.53 -11.20
C GLU A 84 5.76 -8.82 -10.51
N SER A 85 6.53 -9.35 -9.56
CA SER A 85 6.24 -10.62 -8.89
C SER A 85 6.31 -10.56 -7.36
N THR A 86 6.72 -9.44 -6.76
CA THR A 86 7.04 -9.37 -5.33
C THR A 86 6.60 -8.04 -4.72
N MET A 87 5.94 -8.13 -3.59
CA MET A 87 5.63 -6.98 -2.73
C MET A 87 6.35 -7.15 -1.39
N ILE A 88 7.08 -6.13 -0.95
CA ILE A 88 7.79 -6.09 0.33
C ILE A 88 7.32 -4.86 1.08
N GLY A 89 6.79 -5.05 2.26
CA GLY A 89 6.41 -3.98 3.19
C GLY A 89 7.41 -3.88 4.34
N HIS A 90 7.70 -2.67 4.78
CA HIS A 90 8.59 -2.37 5.87
C HIS A 90 8.08 -1.16 6.67
N ASN A 91 8.33 -1.15 7.96
CA ASN A 91 7.96 -0.05 8.85
C ASN A 91 9.18 0.41 9.65
N PRO A 92 10.03 1.27 9.09
CA PRO A 92 11.21 1.77 9.76
C PRO A 92 10.83 2.77 10.87
N ASN A 93 11.67 2.87 11.88
CA ASN A 93 11.55 3.89 12.92
C ASN A 93 11.79 5.30 12.36
N THR A 94 12.62 5.40 11.32
CA THR A 94 12.96 6.67 10.68
C THR A 94 13.04 6.46 9.17
N PRO A 95 12.06 6.92 8.38
CA PRO A 95 12.09 6.75 6.93
C PRO A 95 13.21 7.53 6.26
N GLY A 96 13.85 6.93 5.27
CA GLY A 96 15.00 7.46 4.54
C GLY A 96 14.64 8.34 3.34
N GLY A 97 13.72 9.24 3.47
CA GLY A 97 13.22 10.05 2.36
C GLY A 97 11.71 9.91 2.26
N GLN A 98 11.08 10.54 1.28
CA GLN A 98 9.62 10.54 1.16
C GLN A 98 9.20 10.59 -0.30
N GLY A 99 8.02 10.06 -0.58
CA GLY A 99 7.39 10.12 -1.89
C GLY A 99 7.32 8.77 -2.59
N VAL A 100 7.01 8.82 -3.87
CA VAL A 100 6.86 7.65 -4.74
C VAL A 100 7.96 7.67 -5.78
N GLY A 101 8.62 6.53 -5.98
CA GLY A 101 9.59 6.34 -7.04
C GLY A 101 9.20 5.16 -7.92
N VAL A 102 9.38 5.30 -9.24
CA VAL A 102 9.16 4.23 -10.22
C VAL A 102 10.37 4.16 -11.15
N GLY A 103 10.82 2.97 -11.46
CA GLY A 103 11.94 2.75 -12.36
C GLY A 103 12.35 1.30 -12.45
N VAL A 104 13.29 1.03 -13.35
CA VAL A 104 13.88 -0.30 -13.47
C VAL A 104 14.90 -0.51 -12.38
N THR A 105 14.84 -1.64 -11.70
CA THR A 105 15.77 -2.00 -10.63
C THR A 105 17.16 -2.24 -11.18
N ALA A 106 18.18 -1.66 -10.55
CA ALA A 106 19.58 -1.87 -10.90
C ALA A 106 20.48 -1.96 -9.67
N LEU A 107 21.43 -2.86 -9.68
CA LEU A 107 22.48 -2.86 -8.63
C LEU A 107 23.29 -1.58 -8.71
N ILE A 108 23.53 -0.96 -7.57
CA ILE A 108 24.28 0.30 -7.49
C ILE A 108 25.72 0.15 -8.04
N THR A 109 26.29 -1.05 -7.98
CA THR A 109 27.61 -1.37 -8.52
C THR A 109 27.64 -1.55 -10.03
N ASP A 110 26.50 -1.69 -10.68
CA ASP A 110 26.34 -1.99 -12.10
C ASP A 110 25.64 -0.86 -12.88
N LEU A 111 25.53 0.32 -12.30
CA LEU A 111 24.81 1.47 -12.89
C LEU A 111 25.38 1.88 -14.27
N GLU A 112 26.64 1.66 -14.53
CA GLU A 112 27.26 1.91 -15.84
C GLU A 112 26.67 1.07 -16.98
N LYS A 113 26.00 -0.05 -16.66
CA LYS A 113 25.38 -0.97 -17.62
C LYS A 113 23.90 -0.65 -17.91
N VAL A 114 23.33 0.28 -17.15
CA VAL A 114 21.92 0.65 -17.23
C VAL A 114 21.66 1.47 -18.49
N LYS A 115 20.58 1.12 -19.20
CA LYS A 115 20.14 1.81 -20.43
C LYS A 115 18.85 2.58 -20.24
N GLU A 116 18.11 2.23 -19.19
CA GLU A 116 16.84 2.82 -18.84
C GLU A 116 17.04 4.22 -18.27
N LYS A 117 16.06 5.09 -18.50
CA LYS A 117 16.12 6.48 -18.02
C LYS A 117 15.67 6.62 -16.56
N GLU A 118 14.74 5.78 -16.14
CA GLU A 118 14.13 5.79 -14.82
C GLU A 118 14.62 4.58 -14.03
N VAL A 119 15.30 4.80 -12.91
CA VAL A 119 16.00 3.75 -12.18
C VAL A 119 15.65 3.77 -10.69
N ILE A 120 15.48 2.59 -10.12
CA ILE A 120 15.50 2.35 -8.67
C ILE A 120 16.77 1.56 -8.36
N VAL A 121 17.65 2.15 -7.56
CA VAL A 121 18.91 1.52 -7.22
C VAL A 121 18.76 0.54 -6.07
N VAL A 122 19.39 -0.63 -6.18
CA VAL A 122 19.45 -1.64 -5.13
C VAL A 122 20.85 -1.60 -4.51
N VAL A 123 20.91 -1.34 -3.20
CA VAL A 123 22.16 -1.17 -2.43
C VAL A 123 22.34 -2.38 -1.52
N PRO A 124 23.24 -3.32 -1.87
CA PRO A 124 23.49 -4.51 -1.06
C PRO A 124 24.31 -4.18 0.20
N GLU A 125 24.34 -5.11 1.15
CA GLU A 125 24.94 -4.98 2.48
C GLU A 125 26.40 -4.49 2.48
N HIS A 126 27.19 -4.92 1.51
CA HIS A 126 28.62 -4.60 1.44
C HIS A 126 28.92 -3.19 0.92
N VAL A 127 27.93 -2.45 0.46
CA VAL A 127 28.06 -1.07 -0.02
C VAL A 127 27.71 -0.11 1.10
N ASN A 128 28.69 0.69 1.54
CA ASN A 128 28.45 1.68 2.59
C ASN A 128 27.69 2.91 2.06
N PHE A 129 27.03 3.61 2.95
CA PHE A 129 26.16 4.75 2.64
C PHE A 129 26.88 5.92 1.95
N GLU A 130 28.16 6.18 2.27
CA GLU A 130 28.90 7.29 1.65
C GLU A 130 29.19 7.01 0.17
N PHE A 131 29.59 5.76 -0.12
CA PHE A 131 29.83 5.33 -1.49
C PHE A 131 28.52 5.26 -2.28
N ALA A 132 27.43 4.75 -1.67
CA ALA A 132 26.12 4.73 -2.27
C ALA A 132 25.65 6.15 -2.65
N ALA A 133 25.73 7.11 -1.72
CA ALA A 133 25.33 8.49 -1.99
C ALA A 133 26.16 9.15 -3.11
N LYS A 134 27.48 8.90 -3.16
CA LYS A 134 28.34 9.40 -4.23
C LYS A 134 27.94 8.85 -5.60
N LEU A 135 27.66 7.55 -5.68
CA LEU A 135 27.23 6.93 -6.94
C LEU A 135 25.86 7.46 -7.38
N ILE A 136 24.89 7.57 -6.47
CA ILE A 136 23.57 8.10 -6.77
C ILE A 136 23.68 9.54 -7.32
N ASN A 137 24.41 10.42 -6.65
CA ASN A 137 24.62 11.80 -7.12
C ASN A 137 25.33 11.85 -8.48
N HIS A 138 26.33 10.99 -8.68
CA HIS A 138 27.06 10.95 -9.97
C HIS A 138 26.14 10.52 -11.12
N TYR A 139 25.44 9.41 -10.95
CA TYR A 139 24.62 8.83 -12.01
C TYR A 139 23.28 9.56 -12.20
N ASN A 140 22.79 10.30 -11.22
CA ASN A 140 21.58 11.12 -11.36
C ASN A 140 21.73 12.26 -12.39
N ASN A 141 22.95 12.53 -12.85
CA ASN A 141 23.21 13.42 -13.98
C ASN A 141 23.11 12.72 -15.34
N ILE A 142 23.02 11.40 -15.37
CA ILE A 142 23.02 10.58 -16.59
C ILE A 142 21.62 10.02 -16.85
N PHE A 143 20.95 9.56 -15.80
CA PHE A 143 19.58 9.07 -15.80
C PHE A 143 18.88 9.44 -14.50
N ASN A 144 17.56 9.32 -14.45
CA ASN A 144 16.79 9.69 -13.27
C ASN A 144 16.80 8.53 -12.26
N ILE A 145 17.45 8.73 -11.11
CA ILE A 145 17.34 7.81 -10.00
C ILE A 145 16.14 8.24 -9.15
N ASN A 146 15.04 7.50 -9.26
CA ASN A 146 13.76 7.83 -8.63
C ASN A 146 13.57 7.23 -7.24
N GLY A 147 14.53 6.38 -6.80
CA GLY A 147 14.45 5.78 -5.49
C GLY A 147 15.56 4.78 -5.22
N ALA A 148 15.65 4.32 -3.99
CA ALA A 148 16.62 3.32 -3.56
C ALA A 148 16.01 2.27 -2.64
N ILE A 149 16.51 1.03 -2.76
CA ILE A 149 16.20 -0.12 -1.92
C ILE A 149 17.52 -0.51 -1.25
N VAL A 150 17.59 -0.45 0.07
CA VAL A 150 18.83 -0.55 0.82
C VAL A 150 18.77 -1.70 1.82
N LYS A 151 19.85 -2.48 1.92
CA LYS A 151 19.94 -3.61 2.85
C LYS A 151 20.07 -3.18 4.30
N ASN A 152 20.93 -2.21 4.56
CA ASN A 152 21.26 -1.73 5.90
C ASN A 152 20.32 -0.60 6.34
N ASP A 153 20.36 -0.23 7.62
CA ASP A 153 19.72 0.96 8.19
C ASP A 153 20.52 2.23 7.82
N ASP A 154 20.63 2.48 6.52
CA ASP A 154 21.45 3.55 5.96
C ASP A 154 20.62 4.62 5.20
N GLY A 155 19.30 4.45 5.09
CA GLY A 155 18.44 5.28 4.27
C GLY A 155 18.52 6.77 4.59
N VAL A 156 18.47 7.13 5.86
CA VAL A 156 18.63 8.53 6.33
C VAL A 156 20.02 9.07 6.04
N LEU A 157 21.05 8.25 6.24
CA LEU A 157 22.44 8.65 6.03
C LEU A 157 22.74 8.91 4.55
N ILE A 158 22.21 8.05 3.68
CA ILE A 158 22.27 8.22 2.22
C ILE A 158 21.52 9.49 1.84
N ASN A 159 20.23 9.58 2.22
CA ASN A 159 19.35 10.67 1.82
C ASN A 159 19.91 12.04 2.22
N ASN A 160 20.54 12.16 3.41
CA ASN A 160 21.15 13.42 3.86
C ASN A 160 22.32 13.88 2.98
N ARG A 161 22.94 12.98 2.23
CA ARG A 161 24.08 13.24 1.34
C ARG A 161 23.70 13.39 -0.12
N LEU A 162 22.42 13.17 -0.47
CA LEU A 162 21.95 13.35 -1.84
C LEU A 162 21.70 14.82 -2.16
N ASP A 163 22.08 15.22 -3.38
CA ASP A 163 21.78 16.54 -3.94
C ASP A 163 20.28 16.69 -4.21
N HIS A 164 19.63 15.62 -4.69
CA HIS A 164 18.18 15.53 -4.86
C HIS A 164 17.63 14.42 -3.97
N LYS A 165 16.63 14.77 -3.16
CA LYS A 165 16.00 13.81 -2.26
C LYS A 165 15.13 12.83 -3.04
N ILE A 166 15.24 11.56 -2.70
CA ILE A 166 14.47 10.46 -3.29
C ILE A 166 13.87 9.60 -2.17
N PRO A 167 12.77 8.88 -2.40
CA PRO A 167 12.32 7.86 -1.46
C PRO A 167 13.36 6.74 -1.34
N ILE A 168 13.65 6.32 -0.11
CA ILE A 168 14.59 5.24 0.19
C ILE A 168 13.93 4.27 1.16
N VAL A 169 13.79 3.03 0.73
CA VAL A 169 13.37 1.92 1.59
C VAL A 169 14.61 1.19 2.07
N ASP A 170 14.85 1.19 3.37
CA ASP A 170 16.03 0.56 3.96
C ASP A 170 15.69 -0.62 4.88
N GLU A 171 16.69 -1.24 5.54
CA GLU A 171 16.56 -2.46 6.35
C GLU A 171 15.87 -3.63 5.62
N VAL A 172 15.96 -3.70 4.29
CA VAL A 172 15.26 -4.70 3.48
C VAL A 172 15.91 -6.07 3.66
N THR A 173 15.34 -6.91 4.51
CA THR A 173 15.87 -8.24 4.84
C THR A 173 15.95 -9.17 3.63
N LEU A 174 15.01 -9.06 2.70
CA LEU A 174 14.91 -9.90 1.50
C LEU A 174 15.44 -9.20 0.25
N ILE A 175 16.46 -8.37 0.38
CA ILE A 175 17.00 -7.59 -0.76
C ILE A 175 17.46 -8.49 -1.93
N ASP A 176 17.93 -9.68 -1.62
CA ASP A 176 18.35 -10.69 -2.63
C ASP A 176 17.18 -11.24 -3.45
N LYS A 177 15.94 -11.00 -3.00
CA LYS A 177 14.71 -11.36 -3.71
C LYS A 177 14.23 -10.27 -4.65
N VAL A 178 14.78 -9.06 -4.56
CA VAL A 178 14.45 -7.97 -5.47
C VAL A 178 14.99 -8.30 -6.86
N PRO A 179 14.12 -8.52 -7.87
CA PRO A 179 14.58 -8.81 -9.21
C PRO A 179 15.32 -7.60 -9.80
N ILE A 180 16.45 -7.83 -10.42
CA ILE A 180 17.22 -6.78 -11.11
C ILE A 180 16.79 -6.73 -12.58
N GLY A 181 16.70 -5.52 -13.13
CA GLY A 181 16.27 -5.29 -14.51
C GLY A 181 14.75 -5.31 -14.69
N MET A 182 13.98 -5.27 -13.61
CA MET A 182 12.51 -5.29 -13.63
C MET A 182 11.94 -3.93 -13.20
N LEU A 183 10.79 -3.58 -13.75
CA LEU A 183 10.06 -2.38 -13.34
C LEU A 183 9.59 -2.54 -11.89
N ALA A 184 9.88 -1.56 -11.07
CA ALA A 184 9.51 -1.54 -9.66
C ALA A 184 8.96 -0.17 -9.25
N ALA A 185 8.19 -0.15 -8.18
CA ALA A 185 7.74 1.07 -7.51
C ALA A 185 8.04 0.97 -6.02
N ILE A 186 8.42 2.08 -5.43
CA ILE A 186 8.58 2.24 -3.99
C ILE A 186 7.80 3.46 -3.51
N GLU A 187 7.30 3.39 -2.29
CA GLU A 187 6.62 4.51 -1.64
C GLU A 187 7.07 4.60 -0.18
N VAL A 188 7.48 5.79 0.22
CA VAL A 188 7.86 6.13 1.60
C VAL A 188 6.98 7.26 2.08
N ALA A 189 6.16 6.97 3.09
CA ALA A 189 5.25 7.94 3.68
C ALA A 189 5.97 8.89 4.65
N PRO A 190 5.52 10.15 4.80
CA PRO A 190 5.97 11.03 5.85
C PRO A 190 5.70 10.44 7.25
N ILE A 191 6.50 10.85 8.24
CA ILE A 191 6.31 10.44 9.64
C ILE A 191 4.86 10.71 10.08
N GLY A 192 4.21 9.70 10.64
CA GLY A 192 2.82 9.77 11.09
C GLY A 192 1.77 9.71 9.98
N LYS A 193 2.19 9.42 8.75
CA LYS A 193 1.34 9.12 7.61
C LYS A 193 1.50 7.66 7.19
N VAL A 194 0.66 7.24 6.28
CA VAL A 194 0.68 5.90 5.70
C VAL A 194 0.89 5.99 4.20
N ILE A 195 1.33 4.90 3.58
CA ILE A 195 1.40 4.82 2.12
C ILE A 195 -0.02 4.91 1.54
N GLU A 196 -0.16 5.64 0.43
CA GLU A 196 -1.45 5.90 -0.20
C GLU A 196 -1.54 5.30 -1.62
N VAL A 197 -0.45 5.38 -2.37
CA VAL A 197 -0.45 5.00 -3.78
C VAL A 197 -0.29 3.49 -3.93
N LEU A 198 0.73 2.91 -3.30
CA LEU A 198 0.99 1.47 -3.39
C LEU A 198 0.08 0.62 -2.50
N SER A 199 -0.68 1.25 -1.61
CA SER A 199 -1.75 0.59 -0.86
C SER A 199 -3.08 0.50 -1.63
N ASN A 200 -3.13 1.08 -2.82
CA ASN A 200 -4.33 1.14 -3.64
C ASN A 200 -4.10 0.49 -5.02
N PRO A 201 -4.88 -0.55 -5.40
CA PRO A 201 -4.75 -1.19 -6.71
C PRO A 201 -4.81 -0.22 -7.90
N TYR A 202 -5.62 0.82 -7.81
CA TYR A 202 -5.72 1.84 -8.87
C TYR A 202 -4.49 2.77 -8.88
N GLY A 203 -3.90 3.04 -7.73
CA GLY A 203 -2.62 3.74 -7.62
C GLY A 203 -1.51 2.96 -8.32
N ILE A 204 -1.40 1.67 -8.02
CA ILE A 204 -0.46 0.76 -8.68
C ILE A 204 -0.71 0.73 -10.19
N ALA A 205 -1.97 0.55 -10.61
CA ALA A 205 -2.33 0.51 -12.03
C ALA A 205 -1.91 1.80 -12.76
N THR A 206 -2.08 2.95 -12.13
CA THR A 206 -1.67 4.25 -12.68
C THR A 206 -0.15 4.35 -12.79
N LEU A 207 0.59 3.96 -11.76
CA LEU A 207 2.05 4.02 -11.75
C LEU A 207 2.68 3.14 -12.82
N PHE A 208 2.14 1.95 -13.04
CA PHE A 208 2.63 0.98 -14.02
C PHE A 208 1.94 1.10 -15.38
N ASN A 209 1.05 2.08 -15.56
CA ASN A 209 0.27 2.31 -16.78
C ASN A 209 -0.46 1.05 -17.27
N LEU A 210 -1.10 0.35 -16.35
CA LEU A 210 -1.77 -0.91 -16.62
C LEU A 210 -3.12 -0.70 -17.32
N THR A 211 -3.47 -1.66 -18.16
CA THR A 211 -4.80 -1.77 -18.75
C THR A 211 -5.84 -2.18 -17.69
N SER A 212 -7.13 -2.04 -18.04
CA SER A 212 -8.23 -2.45 -17.16
C SER A 212 -8.20 -3.94 -16.82
N ASP A 213 -7.74 -4.78 -17.74
CA ASP A 213 -7.67 -6.23 -17.51
C ASP A 213 -6.48 -6.60 -16.63
N GLU A 214 -5.32 -5.98 -16.83
CA GLU A 214 -4.15 -6.13 -15.94
C GLU A 214 -4.45 -5.63 -14.52
N THR A 215 -5.18 -4.52 -14.39
CA THR A 215 -5.59 -3.98 -13.08
C THR A 215 -6.39 -4.99 -12.26
N LYS A 216 -7.24 -5.81 -12.90
CA LYS A 216 -7.99 -6.88 -12.22
C LYS A 216 -7.09 -7.92 -11.57
N HIS A 217 -5.90 -8.17 -12.13
CA HIS A 217 -4.93 -9.11 -11.58
C HIS A 217 -4.15 -8.55 -10.39
N ILE A 218 -4.08 -7.24 -10.23
CA ILE A 218 -3.38 -6.60 -9.10
C ILE A 218 -4.25 -6.53 -7.85
N VAL A 219 -5.57 -6.44 -7.98
CA VAL A 219 -6.49 -6.38 -6.83
C VAL A 219 -6.25 -7.47 -5.78
N PRO A 220 -5.98 -8.75 -6.13
CA PRO A 220 -5.65 -9.78 -5.14
C PRO A 220 -4.27 -9.63 -4.49
N ILE A 221 -3.33 -8.95 -5.15
CA ILE A 221 -1.93 -8.81 -4.69
C ILE A 221 -1.81 -7.64 -3.72
N ALA A 222 -2.58 -6.58 -3.95
CA ALA A 222 -2.62 -5.37 -3.12
C ALA A 222 -3.53 -5.48 -1.86
N ARG A 223 -3.92 -6.71 -1.49
CA ARG A 223 -4.78 -7.01 -0.33
C ARG A 223 -3.99 -7.45 0.89
#